data_eb9e3b73282f42fe6a5404dd1c86f5fa
#
_entry.id   eb9e3b73282f42fe6a5404dd1c86f5fa
#
_cell.length_a   1.000
_cell.length_b   1.000
_cell.length_c   1.000
_cell.angle_alpha   90.00
_cell.angle_beta   90.00
_cell.angle_gamma   90.00
#
_symmetry.space_group_name_H-M   'P 1'
#
loop_
_entity.id
_entity.type
_entity.pdbx_description
1 polymer ?
#
loop_
_entity_poly.entity_id
_entity_poly.type
_entity_poly.pdbx_seq_one_letter_code
_entity_poly.pdbx_strand_id
1 'polypeptide(L)'
;MKTVAMVLFPDFLLLDMAGPMEVFSIANRYLKPDDHYVLSTIGTVPGALRASNGVNVHADVHIDQACDGYDLLLVPGGPGAYNERHPPLLEWLKHNVSRSKAYGSICTGAFVLGHAGLIDGYRVTTHWHYTERLIKAFPEAQVETDQIFVQDRNLVTSGGVTAGIDLALAVVADDHGKKVAQDVAKVLLVVMKRQGGQARFSPLAGAV
;
A
#
# COMPACT_ATOMS: atom_id res chain seq x y z
N MET A 1 8.30 15.35 11.71
CA MET A 1 7.42 14.16 11.68
C MET A 1 6.82 13.99 10.29
N LYS A 2 6.60 12.74 9.84
CA LYS A 2 5.92 12.40 8.56
C LYS A 2 4.64 11.64 8.85
N THR A 3 3.54 12.00 8.19
CA THR A 3 2.23 11.36 8.36
C THR A 3 2.07 10.23 7.34
N VAL A 4 1.73 9.03 7.82
CA VAL A 4 1.41 7.87 6.98
C VAL A 4 -0.01 7.40 7.32
N ALA A 5 -0.88 7.38 6.34
CA ALA A 5 -2.25 6.93 6.50
C ALA A 5 -2.53 5.67 5.67
N MET A 6 -3.29 4.75 6.24
CA MET A 6 -3.78 3.55 5.58
C MET A 6 -5.31 3.59 5.54
N VAL A 7 -5.90 3.59 4.36
CA VAL A 7 -7.36 3.58 4.19
C VAL A 7 -7.89 2.16 4.28
N LEU A 8 -8.89 1.94 5.11
CA LEU A 8 -9.50 0.63 5.33
C LEU A 8 -10.95 0.62 4.85
N PHE A 9 -11.32 -0.43 4.15
CA PHE A 9 -12.66 -0.72 3.64
C PHE A 9 -13.03 -2.18 3.92
N PRO A 10 -14.31 -2.59 3.89
CA PRO A 10 -14.69 -3.99 4.12
C PRO A 10 -13.95 -4.97 3.21
N ASP A 11 -13.61 -6.15 3.74
CA ASP A 11 -12.86 -7.21 3.06
C ASP A 11 -11.45 -6.80 2.57
N PHE A 12 -10.80 -5.84 3.25
CA PHE A 12 -9.39 -5.57 3.02
C PHE A 12 -8.50 -6.72 3.53
N LEU A 13 -7.32 -6.89 2.95
CA LEU A 13 -6.37 -7.90 3.39
C LEU A 13 -5.54 -7.36 4.57
N LEU A 14 -5.68 -7.99 5.74
CA LEU A 14 -5.10 -7.48 6.99
C LEU A 14 -3.58 -7.30 6.92
N LEU A 15 -2.85 -8.22 6.29
CA LEU A 15 -1.39 -8.14 6.20
C LEU A 15 -0.91 -6.99 5.30
N ASP A 16 -1.72 -6.61 4.29
CA ASP A 16 -1.43 -5.45 3.44
C ASP A 16 -1.44 -4.13 4.23
N MET A 17 -2.23 -4.06 5.30
CA MET A 17 -2.22 -2.96 6.25
C MET A 17 -1.11 -3.14 7.28
N ALA A 18 -1.11 -4.27 7.99
CA ALA A 18 -0.26 -4.48 9.16
C ALA A 18 1.23 -4.48 8.82
N GLY A 19 1.61 -5.10 7.69
CA GLY A 19 3.02 -5.19 7.29
C GLY A 19 3.70 -3.83 7.13
N PRO A 20 3.22 -2.95 6.24
CA PRO A 20 3.77 -1.60 6.10
C PRO A 20 3.70 -0.77 7.38
N MET A 21 2.60 -0.83 8.12
CA MET A 21 2.43 -0.07 9.36
C MET A 21 3.46 -0.47 10.42
N GLU A 22 3.76 -1.77 10.55
CA GLU A 22 4.83 -2.25 11.45
C GLU A 22 6.21 -1.76 11.01
N VAL A 23 6.52 -1.72 9.72
CA VAL A 23 7.79 -1.18 9.22
C VAL A 23 7.99 0.25 9.70
N PHE A 24 6.99 1.13 9.50
CA PHE A 24 7.07 2.54 9.92
C PHE A 24 7.11 2.68 11.45
N SER A 25 6.33 1.88 12.16
CA SER A 25 6.32 1.86 13.64
C SER A 25 7.70 1.48 14.21
N ILE A 26 8.31 0.42 13.67
CA ILE A 26 9.64 -0.03 14.12
C ILE A 26 10.71 0.99 13.74
N ALA A 27 10.59 1.66 12.58
CA ALA A 27 11.53 2.71 12.17
C ALA A 27 11.65 3.83 13.23
N ASN A 28 10.56 4.19 13.88
CA ASN A 28 10.55 5.21 14.94
C ASN A 28 11.48 4.88 16.12
N ARG A 29 11.82 3.59 16.34
CA ARG A 29 12.79 3.19 17.38
C ARG A 29 14.21 3.66 17.09
N TYR A 30 14.51 3.98 15.83
CA TYR A 30 15.84 4.38 15.34
C TYR A 30 15.90 5.86 14.93
N LEU A 31 14.79 6.59 15.07
CA LEU A 31 14.64 7.98 14.66
C LEU A 31 14.53 8.91 15.87
N LYS A 32 14.89 10.17 15.68
CA LYS A 32 14.60 11.22 16.67
C LYS A 32 13.09 11.53 16.67
N PRO A 33 12.50 11.99 17.77
CA PRO A 33 11.06 12.28 17.85
C PRO A 33 10.53 13.17 16.72
N ASP A 34 11.30 14.19 16.29
CA ASP A 34 10.90 15.10 15.21
C ASP A 34 10.89 14.44 13.84
N ASP A 35 11.57 13.31 13.68
CA ASP A 35 11.66 12.54 12.43
C ASP A 35 10.69 11.35 12.40
N HIS A 36 9.91 11.12 13.47
CA HIS A 36 9.00 9.99 13.57
C HIS A 36 7.93 9.99 12.50
N TYR A 37 7.51 8.80 12.10
CA TYR A 37 6.27 8.57 11.38
C TYR A 37 5.08 8.64 12.34
N VAL A 38 4.09 9.43 11.98
CA VAL A 38 2.78 9.48 12.65
C VAL A 38 1.83 8.63 11.84
N LEU A 39 1.40 7.51 12.42
CA LEU A 39 0.61 6.50 11.72
C LEU A 39 -0.87 6.68 12.04
N SER A 40 -1.73 6.54 11.04
CA SER A 40 -3.18 6.55 11.21
C SER A 40 -3.87 5.59 10.26
N THR A 41 -4.98 5.05 10.71
CA THR A 41 -5.91 4.25 9.90
C THR A 41 -7.21 5.02 9.69
N ILE A 42 -7.72 4.98 8.46
CA ILE A 42 -8.92 5.72 8.05
C ILE A 42 -9.97 4.72 7.59
N GLY A 43 -11.10 4.65 8.28
CA GLY A 43 -12.18 3.73 7.96
C GLY A 43 -13.22 4.34 7.04
N THR A 44 -13.72 3.56 6.09
CA THR A 44 -14.78 3.98 5.16
C THR A 44 -16.18 3.70 5.66
N VAL A 45 -16.32 2.99 6.78
CA VAL A 45 -17.60 2.71 7.44
C VAL A 45 -17.47 2.96 8.94
N PRO A 46 -18.56 3.33 9.62
CA PRO A 46 -18.56 3.49 11.07
C PRO A 46 -18.28 2.16 11.79
N GLY A 47 -17.55 2.22 12.91
CA GLY A 47 -17.31 1.07 13.77
C GLY A 47 -16.20 0.14 13.24
N ALA A 48 -16.37 -1.16 13.50
CA ALA A 48 -15.39 -2.15 13.10
C ALA A 48 -15.47 -2.50 11.62
N LEU A 49 -14.30 -2.52 10.96
CA LEU A 49 -14.15 -3.06 9.61
C LEU A 49 -13.71 -4.52 9.69
N ARG A 50 -14.41 -5.37 8.97
CA ARG A 50 -14.05 -6.78 8.87
C ARG A 50 -13.04 -6.99 7.76
N ALA A 51 -11.85 -7.45 8.12
CA ALA A 51 -10.84 -7.87 7.16
C ALA A 51 -11.24 -9.20 6.48
N SER A 52 -10.66 -9.50 5.31
CA SER A 52 -10.98 -10.71 4.52
C SER A 52 -10.71 -12.03 5.25
N ASN A 53 -9.82 -12.02 6.25
CA ASN A 53 -9.56 -13.17 7.12
C ASN A 53 -10.50 -13.26 8.34
N GLY A 54 -11.49 -12.36 8.45
CA GLY A 54 -12.47 -12.36 9.51
C GLY A 54 -12.11 -11.57 10.77
N VAL A 55 -10.91 -11.01 10.87
CA VAL A 55 -10.52 -10.14 11.99
C VAL A 55 -11.24 -8.79 11.86
N ASN A 56 -11.76 -8.28 12.97
CA ASN A 56 -12.34 -6.95 13.04
C ASN A 56 -11.29 -5.93 13.46
N VAL A 57 -11.21 -4.81 12.74
CA VAL A 57 -10.28 -3.70 13.00
C VAL A 57 -11.09 -2.42 13.16
N HIS A 58 -10.80 -1.66 14.21
CA HIS A 58 -11.31 -0.30 14.36
C HIS A 58 -10.29 0.66 13.79
N ALA A 59 -10.71 1.50 12.83
CA ALA A 59 -9.87 2.59 12.33
C ALA A 59 -9.80 3.72 13.35
N ASP A 60 -8.70 4.49 13.32
CA ASP A 60 -8.50 5.62 14.22
C ASP A 60 -9.53 6.74 13.97
N VAL A 61 -9.85 6.98 12.68
CA VAL A 61 -10.82 7.99 12.28
C VAL A 61 -11.71 7.50 11.15
N HIS A 62 -12.92 8.04 11.05
CA HIS A 62 -13.78 7.84 9.88
C HIS A 62 -13.36 8.77 8.75
N ILE A 63 -13.62 8.37 7.51
CA ILE A 63 -13.24 9.10 6.30
C ILE A 63 -13.72 10.57 6.31
N ASP A 64 -14.88 10.86 6.88
CA ASP A 64 -15.44 12.20 6.98
C ASP A 64 -14.71 13.12 7.98
N GLN A 65 -13.89 12.52 8.85
CA GLN A 65 -13.15 13.21 9.92
C GLN A 65 -11.63 13.18 9.66
N ALA A 66 -11.21 12.56 8.57
CA ALA A 66 -9.80 12.42 8.23
C ALA A 66 -9.20 13.77 7.82
N CYS A 67 -7.90 13.95 8.09
CA CYS A 67 -7.18 15.16 7.68
C CYS A 67 -7.10 15.28 6.16
N ASP A 68 -6.87 16.50 5.69
CA ASP A 68 -6.61 16.78 4.28
C ASP A 68 -5.12 16.61 3.95
N GLY A 69 -4.79 15.54 3.23
CA GLY A 69 -3.44 15.25 2.76
C GLY A 69 -2.51 14.62 3.81
N TYR A 70 -1.59 13.82 3.32
CA TYR A 70 -0.61 13.07 4.11
C TYR A 70 0.75 13.11 3.42
N ASP A 71 1.83 12.80 4.17
CA ASP A 71 3.13 12.57 3.53
C ASP A 71 3.10 11.29 2.70
N LEU A 72 2.38 10.25 3.16
CA LEU A 72 2.11 9.03 2.40
C LEU A 72 0.70 8.50 2.70
N LEU A 73 -0.10 8.30 1.66
CA LEU A 73 -1.45 7.74 1.73
C LEU A 73 -1.48 6.38 1.03
N LEU A 74 -1.79 5.31 1.75
CA LEU A 74 -1.76 3.94 1.24
C LEU A 74 -3.15 3.30 1.23
N VAL A 75 -3.39 2.47 0.21
CA VAL A 75 -4.62 1.69 0.02
C VAL A 75 -4.25 0.20 -0.01
N PRO A 76 -4.75 -0.64 0.93
CA PRO A 76 -4.48 -2.06 0.95
C PRO A 76 -5.27 -2.79 -0.13
N GLY A 77 -4.91 -4.04 -0.40
CA GLY A 77 -5.69 -4.93 -1.25
C GLY A 77 -6.70 -5.75 -0.47
N GLY A 78 -7.15 -6.82 -1.08
CA GLY A 78 -8.15 -7.75 -0.59
C GLY A 78 -9.34 -7.88 -1.53
N PRO A 79 -10.27 -8.81 -1.28
CA PRO A 79 -11.46 -9.00 -2.10
C PRO A 79 -12.30 -7.72 -2.27
N GLY A 80 -12.41 -6.90 -1.22
CA GLY A 80 -13.12 -5.62 -1.28
C GLY A 80 -12.53 -4.62 -2.27
N ALA A 81 -11.24 -4.73 -2.60
CA ALA A 81 -10.58 -3.80 -3.53
C ALA A 81 -10.99 -4.01 -5.00
N TYR A 82 -11.29 -5.24 -5.40
CA TYR A 82 -11.56 -5.58 -6.80
C TYR A 82 -12.96 -6.13 -7.07
N ASN A 83 -13.71 -6.49 -6.04
CA ASN A 83 -15.09 -6.96 -6.17
C ASN A 83 -16.12 -5.85 -5.96
N GLU A 84 -15.75 -4.79 -5.26
CA GLU A 84 -16.65 -3.72 -4.88
C GLU A 84 -16.13 -2.36 -5.40
N ARG A 85 -17.06 -1.46 -5.62
CA ARG A 85 -16.76 -0.04 -5.82
C ARG A 85 -17.18 0.70 -4.56
N HIS A 86 -16.32 1.53 -4.04
CA HIS A 86 -16.53 2.34 -2.85
C HIS A 86 -16.67 3.82 -3.24
N PRO A 87 -17.81 4.28 -3.83
CA PRO A 87 -17.90 5.62 -4.40
C PRO A 87 -17.47 6.76 -3.45
N PRO A 88 -17.86 6.76 -2.16
CA PRO A 88 -17.39 7.79 -1.23
C PRO A 88 -15.87 7.77 -1.05
N LEU A 89 -15.25 6.57 -1.02
CA LEU A 89 -13.80 6.43 -0.95
C LEU A 89 -13.11 6.97 -2.19
N LEU A 90 -13.65 6.69 -3.40
CA LEU A 90 -13.04 7.15 -4.65
C LEU A 90 -13.00 8.68 -4.72
N GLU A 91 -14.07 9.37 -4.35
CA GLU A 91 -14.12 10.82 -4.31
C GLU A 91 -13.18 11.39 -3.25
N TRP A 92 -13.15 10.78 -2.07
CA TRP A 92 -12.24 11.17 -1.01
C TRP A 92 -10.76 11.00 -1.44
N LEU A 93 -10.41 9.90 -2.12
CA LEU A 93 -9.06 9.65 -2.63
C LEU A 93 -8.63 10.71 -3.65
N LYS A 94 -9.48 11.06 -4.62
CA LYS A 94 -9.20 12.11 -5.61
C LYS A 94 -8.83 13.42 -4.93
N HIS A 95 -9.61 13.80 -3.90
CA HIS A 95 -9.37 15.03 -3.14
C HIS A 95 -8.06 14.93 -2.34
N ASN A 96 -7.84 13.86 -1.61
CA ASN A 96 -6.72 13.74 -0.68
C ASN A 96 -5.38 13.44 -1.35
N VAL A 97 -5.38 12.67 -2.44
CA VAL A 97 -4.15 12.40 -3.22
C VAL A 97 -3.56 13.69 -3.78
N SER A 98 -4.39 14.62 -4.24
CA SER A 98 -3.91 15.92 -4.74
C SER A 98 -3.24 16.79 -3.66
N ARG A 99 -3.49 16.50 -2.39
CA ARG A 99 -2.94 17.20 -1.20
C ARG A 99 -1.85 16.40 -0.49
N SER A 100 -1.67 15.14 -0.85
CA SER A 100 -0.65 14.26 -0.27
C SER A 100 0.66 14.37 -1.05
N LYS A 101 1.81 14.22 -0.37
CA LYS A 101 3.11 14.24 -1.03
C LYS A 101 3.33 12.98 -1.87
N ALA A 102 2.91 11.83 -1.35
CA ALA A 102 2.94 10.55 -2.04
C ALA A 102 1.69 9.74 -1.70
N TYR A 103 1.33 8.84 -2.60
CA TYR A 103 0.24 7.89 -2.40
C TYR A 103 0.59 6.55 -3.02
N GLY A 104 -0.15 5.52 -2.66
CA GLY A 104 0.13 4.22 -3.23
C GLY A 104 -0.85 3.13 -2.86
N SER A 105 -0.55 1.94 -3.36
CA SER A 105 -1.33 0.74 -3.09
C SER A 105 -0.47 -0.46 -2.78
N ILE A 106 -1.03 -1.33 -1.95
CA ILE A 106 -0.51 -2.65 -1.66
C ILE A 106 -1.42 -3.66 -2.35
N CYS A 107 -0.85 -4.65 -3.04
CA CYS A 107 -1.61 -5.74 -3.66
C CYS A 107 -2.69 -5.22 -4.63
N THR A 108 -3.91 -5.73 -4.50
CA THR A 108 -5.07 -5.35 -5.31
C THR A 108 -5.65 -3.97 -4.96
N GLY A 109 -5.09 -3.23 -4.00
CA GLY A 109 -5.41 -1.82 -3.77
C GLY A 109 -5.24 -0.93 -5.01
N ALA A 110 -4.42 -1.38 -5.99
CA ALA A 110 -4.29 -0.74 -7.29
C ALA A 110 -5.62 -0.61 -8.05
N PHE A 111 -6.59 -1.52 -7.83
CA PHE A 111 -7.93 -1.41 -8.44
C PHE A 111 -8.72 -0.24 -7.86
N VAL A 112 -8.61 0.01 -6.56
CA VAL A 112 -9.26 1.18 -5.93
C VAL A 112 -8.69 2.47 -6.51
N LEU A 113 -7.36 2.58 -6.61
CA LEU A 113 -6.70 3.74 -7.23
C LEU A 113 -7.09 3.88 -8.72
N GLY A 114 -7.19 2.77 -9.45
CA GLY A 114 -7.62 2.75 -10.85
C GLY A 114 -9.05 3.26 -11.02
N HIS A 115 -9.98 2.81 -10.17
CA HIS A 115 -11.36 3.31 -10.20
C HIS A 115 -11.48 4.80 -9.85
N ALA A 116 -10.53 5.33 -9.09
CA ALA A 116 -10.43 6.77 -8.83
C ALA A 116 -9.71 7.56 -9.95
N GLY A 117 -9.21 6.90 -11.02
CA GLY A 117 -8.45 7.53 -12.10
C GLY A 117 -7.05 8.00 -11.68
N LEU A 118 -6.47 7.38 -10.66
CA LEU A 118 -5.22 7.82 -10.03
C LEU A 118 -3.99 7.04 -10.50
N ILE A 119 -4.15 6.11 -11.45
CA ILE A 119 -3.03 5.31 -12.02
C ILE A 119 -2.84 5.54 -13.53
N ASP A 120 -3.69 6.32 -14.17
CA ASP A 120 -3.62 6.56 -15.62
C ASP A 120 -2.31 7.27 -15.99
N GLY A 121 -1.57 6.68 -16.94
CA GLY A 121 -0.26 7.19 -17.36
C GLY A 121 0.87 6.97 -16.35
N TYR A 122 0.65 6.18 -15.29
CA TYR A 122 1.68 5.79 -14.33
C TYR A 122 2.16 4.36 -14.57
N ARG A 123 3.44 4.12 -14.23
CA ARG A 123 3.96 2.77 -14.04
C ARG A 123 3.50 2.25 -12.70
N VAL A 124 2.87 1.08 -12.69
CA VAL A 124 2.28 0.47 -11.50
C VAL A 124 2.50 -1.02 -11.47
N THR A 125 2.40 -1.63 -10.29
CA THR A 125 2.27 -3.08 -10.16
C THR A 125 1.12 -3.43 -9.23
N THR A 126 0.71 -4.68 -9.26
CA THR A 126 -0.27 -5.30 -8.37
C THR A 126 0.15 -6.73 -8.08
N HIS A 127 -0.62 -7.48 -7.33
CA HIS A 127 -0.35 -8.90 -7.10
C HIS A 127 -0.33 -9.66 -8.44
N TRP A 128 0.68 -10.51 -8.63
CA TRP A 128 0.94 -11.24 -9.90
C TRP A 128 -0.30 -11.92 -10.51
N HIS A 129 -1.17 -12.48 -9.66
CA HIS A 129 -2.40 -13.15 -10.09
C HIS A 129 -3.44 -12.20 -10.72
N TYR A 130 -3.34 -10.91 -10.47
CA TYR A 130 -4.30 -9.89 -10.89
C TYR A 130 -3.78 -8.92 -11.95
N THR A 131 -2.54 -9.08 -12.41
CA THR A 131 -1.91 -8.17 -13.38
C THR A 131 -2.69 -8.07 -14.68
N GLU A 132 -3.09 -9.20 -15.27
CA GLU A 132 -3.89 -9.22 -16.51
C GLU A 132 -5.26 -8.54 -16.33
N ARG A 133 -5.89 -8.74 -15.16
CA ARG A 133 -7.17 -8.11 -14.86
C ARG A 133 -7.00 -6.60 -14.72
N LEU A 134 -5.91 -6.15 -14.09
CA LEU A 134 -5.60 -4.71 -13.94
C LEU A 134 -5.36 -4.06 -15.32
N ILE A 135 -4.56 -4.69 -16.19
CA ILE A 135 -4.29 -4.22 -17.56
C ILE A 135 -5.60 -4.04 -18.35
N LYS A 136 -6.50 -5.03 -18.27
CA LYS A 136 -7.79 -4.97 -18.97
C LYS A 136 -8.71 -3.89 -18.42
N ALA A 137 -8.70 -3.68 -17.10
CA ALA A 137 -9.58 -2.71 -16.44
C ALA A 137 -9.11 -1.26 -16.62
N PHE A 138 -7.79 -1.05 -16.69
CA PHE A 138 -7.17 0.28 -16.74
C PHE A 138 -6.09 0.35 -17.81
N PRO A 139 -6.47 0.43 -19.08
CA PRO A 139 -5.54 0.34 -20.22
C PRO A 139 -4.56 1.50 -20.31
N GLU A 140 -4.86 2.64 -19.69
CA GLU A 140 -3.95 3.80 -19.62
C GLU A 140 -2.82 3.63 -18.60
N ALA A 141 -2.91 2.65 -17.69
CA ALA A 141 -1.85 2.35 -16.72
C ALA A 141 -0.77 1.45 -17.38
N GLN A 142 0.49 1.72 -17.05
CA GLN A 142 1.64 0.92 -17.50
C GLN A 142 1.95 -0.14 -16.45
N VAL A 143 1.35 -1.33 -16.57
CA VAL A 143 1.46 -2.38 -15.54
C VAL A 143 2.75 -3.19 -15.69
N GLU A 144 3.60 -3.11 -14.67
CA GLU A 144 4.84 -3.89 -14.53
C GLU A 144 4.52 -5.24 -13.85
N THR A 145 4.49 -6.31 -14.62
CA THR A 145 3.96 -7.61 -14.17
C THR A 145 4.87 -8.39 -13.23
N ASP A 146 6.19 -8.11 -13.26
CA ASP A 146 7.19 -8.86 -12.50
C ASP A 146 7.83 -8.08 -11.35
N GLN A 147 7.51 -6.82 -11.16
CA GLN A 147 8.11 -6.02 -10.08
C GLN A 147 7.49 -6.31 -8.72
N ILE A 148 8.32 -6.44 -7.67
CA ILE A 148 7.87 -6.56 -6.28
C ILE A 148 7.16 -5.27 -5.84
N PHE A 149 7.75 -4.13 -6.19
CA PHE A 149 7.12 -2.81 -6.06
C PHE A 149 7.61 -1.88 -7.18
N VAL A 150 6.85 -0.86 -7.46
CA VAL A 150 7.14 0.19 -8.45
C VAL A 150 6.96 1.54 -7.80
N GLN A 151 7.89 2.45 -8.03
CA GLN A 151 7.75 3.87 -7.73
C GLN A 151 7.81 4.64 -9.05
N ASP A 152 6.80 5.46 -9.27
CA ASP A 152 6.72 6.37 -10.40
C ASP A 152 6.21 7.73 -9.93
N ARG A 153 7.07 8.74 -10.01
CA ARG A 153 6.77 10.07 -9.47
C ARG A 153 6.38 9.99 -7.98
N ASN A 154 5.19 10.40 -7.61
CA ASN A 154 4.66 10.35 -6.25
C ASN A 154 3.75 9.14 -5.97
N LEU A 155 3.65 8.18 -6.91
CA LEU A 155 2.89 6.96 -6.76
C LEU A 155 3.82 5.78 -6.43
N VAL A 156 3.48 5.01 -5.39
CA VAL A 156 4.17 3.76 -5.04
C VAL A 156 3.17 2.60 -5.02
N THR A 157 3.48 1.51 -5.70
CA THR A 157 2.61 0.33 -5.75
C THR A 157 3.41 -0.94 -5.52
N SER A 158 2.83 -1.94 -4.87
CA SER A 158 3.50 -3.22 -4.62
C SER A 158 2.65 -4.44 -4.94
N GLY A 159 3.32 -5.57 -5.12
CA GLY A 159 2.70 -6.86 -5.39
C GLY A 159 1.86 -7.44 -4.25
N GLY A 160 1.95 -6.85 -3.08
CA GLY A 160 1.08 -7.17 -1.96
C GLY A 160 1.54 -8.28 -1.04
N VAL A 161 0.73 -8.52 -0.03
CA VAL A 161 1.00 -9.39 1.10
C VAL A 161 2.34 -8.98 1.73
N THR A 162 3.38 -9.78 1.62
CA THR A 162 4.71 -9.42 2.16
C THR A 162 5.46 -8.37 1.33
N ALA A 163 5.11 -8.14 0.06
CA ALA A 163 5.73 -7.10 -0.78
C ALA A 163 5.41 -5.67 -0.30
N GLY A 164 4.33 -5.49 0.47
CA GLY A 164 4.07 -4.22 1.16
C GLY A 164 5.16 -3.86 2.19
N ILE A 165 5.77 -4.87 2.81
CA ILE A 165 6.93 -4.68 3.70
C ILE A 165 8.14 -4.17 2.90
N ASP A 166 8.41 -4.75 1.71
CA ASP A 166 9.51 -4.32 0.85
C ASP A 166 9.34 -2.87 0.39
N LEU A 167 8.10 -2.48 0.01
CA LEU A 167 7.77 -1.11 -0.34
C LEU A 167 8.01 -0.16 0.84
N ALA A 168 7.50 -0.48 2.02
CA ALA A 168 7.66 0.37 3.20
C ALA A 168 9.14 0.50 3.61
N LEU A 169 9.93 -0.58 3.54
CA LEU A 169 11.38 -0.52 3.76
C LEU A 169 12.10 0.37 2.75
N ALA A 170 11.67 0.37 1.48
CA ALA A 170 12.20 1.27 0.46
C ALA A 170 11.88 2.73 0.80
N VAL A 171 10.65 3.03 1.22
CA VAL A 171 10.26 4.38 1.67
C VAL A 171 11.10 4.83 2.86
N VAL A 172 11.30 3.96 3.87
CA VAL A 172 12.17 4.27 5.03
C VAL A 172 13.60 4.51 4.58
N ALA A 173 14.11 3.75 3.61
CA ALA A 173 15.46 3.94 3.09
C ALA A 173 15.63 5.28 2.35
N ASP A 174 14.61 5.69 1.60
CA ASP A 174 14.61 6.99 0.90
C ASP A 174 14.48 8.16 1.88
N ASP A 175 13.66 8.00 2.93
CA ASP A 175 13.41 9.04 3.92
C ASP A 175 14.57 9.23 4.91
N HIS A 176 15.16 8.13 5.40
CA HIS A 176 16.07 8.12 6.56
C HIS A 176 17.37 7.35 6.30
N GLY A 177 17.57 6.88 5.08
CA GLY A 177 18.78 6.18 4.67
C GLY A 177 18.72 4.66 4.88
N LYS A 178 19.57 3.97 4.11
CA LYS A 178 19.62 2.49 4.08
C LYS A 178 19.89 1.85 5.45
N LYS A 179 20.66 2.52 6.32
CA LYS A 179 21.00 1.97 7.64
C LYS A 179 19.78 1.78 8.51
N VAL A 180 18.88 2.78 8.56
CA VAL A 180 17.63 2.68 9.33
C VAL A 180 16.76 1.55 8.79
N ALA A 181 16.58 1.49 7.46
CA ALA A 181 15.80 0.43 6.83
C ALA A 181 16.38 -0.98 7.11
N GLN A 182 17.71 -1.13 7.11
CA GLN A 182 18.38 -2.39 7.45
C GLN A 182 18.12 -2.80 8.91
N ASP A 183 18.14 -1.86 9.84
CA ASP A 183 17.90 -2.15 11.25
C ASP A 183 16.42 -2.54 11.48
N VAL A 184 15.48 -1.89 10.77
CA VAL A 184 14.07 -2.30 10.76
C VAL A 184 13.91 -3.72 10.18
N ALA A 185 14.54 -4.01 9.05
CA ALA A 185 14.46 -5.33 8.42
C ALA A 185 14.98 -6.45 9.33
N LYS A 186 16.05 -6.19 10.11
CA LYS A 186 16.58 -7.13 11.13
C LYS A 186 15.56 -7.42 12.22
N VAL A 187 14.86 -6.39 12.72
CA VAL A 187 13.82 -6.59 13.75
C VAL A 187 12.69 -7.44 13.21
N LEU A 188 12.29 -7.21 11.97
CA LEU A 188 11.23 -7.98 11.30
C LEU A 188 11.67 -9.36 10.81
N LEU A 189 12.98 -9.68 10.89
CA LEU A 189 13.57 -10.91 10.34
C LEU A 189 13.29 -11.09 8.83
N VAL A 190 13.28 -9.99 8.09
CA VAL A 190 13.07 -9.98 6.63
C VAL A 190 14.33 -9.56 5.89
N VAL A 191 14.44 -9.99 4.63
CA VAL A 191 15.55 -9.63 3.74
C VAL A 191 15.24 -8.28 3.07
N MET A 192 16.15 -7.31 3.21
CA MET A 192 16.00 -5.97 2.64
C MET A 192 15.80 -5.92 1.12
N LYS A 193 16.35 -6.88 0.39
CA LYS A 193 16.24 -6.97 -1.07
C LYS A 193 15.99 -8.41 -1.47
N ARG A 194 14.79 -8.69 -1.92
CA ARG A 194 14.46 -9.98 -2.50
C ARG A 194 15.14 -10.10 -3.88
N GLN A 195 15.71 -11.27 -4.16
CA GLN A 195 16.20 -11.58 -5.49
C GLN A 195 15.04 -12.03 -6.38
N GLY A 196 14.96 -11.49 -7.60
CA GLY A 196 13.90 -11.80 -8.57
C GLY A 196 12.59 -11.06 -8.33
N GLY A 197 11.67 -11.19 -9.27
CA GLY A 197 10.36 -10.54 -9.27
C GLY A 197 9.24 -11.47 -8.81
N GLN A 198 8.00 -11.04 -9.05
CA GLN A 198 6.78 -11.77 -8.71
C GLN A 198 6.58 -13.03 -9.56
N ALA A 199 7.17 -13.11 -10.77
CA ALA A 199 7.07 -14.28 -11.65
C ALA A 199 7.50 -15.59 -10.98
N ARG A 200 8.41 -15.54 -10.00
CA ARG A 200 8.83 -16.70 -9.18
C ARG A 200 7.68 -17.39 -8.44
N PHE A 201 6.60 -16.66 -8.16
CA PHE A 201 5.44 -17.16 -7.43
C PHE A 201 4.28 -17.54 -8.36
N SER A 202 4.43 -17.27 -9.68
CA SER A 202 3.45 -17.68 -10.68
C SER A 202 3.55 -19.18 -10.95
N PRO A 203 2.43 -19.90 -11.13
CA PRO A 203 2.43 -21.31 -11.53
C PRO A 203 3.20 -21.60 -12.83
N LEU A 204 3.36 -20.60 -13.70
CA LEU A 204 4.12 -20.72 -14.96
C LEU A 204 5.64 -20.68 -14.75
N ALA A 205 6.12 -20.27 -13.59
CA ALA A 205 7.56 -20.24 -13.27
C ALA A 205 8.16 -21.63 -12.98
N GLY A 206 7.34 -22.65 -12.80
CA GLY A 206 7.77 -24.04 -12.55
C GLY A 206 7.76 -24.96 -13.78
N ALA A 207 7.49 -24.41 -14.97
CA ALA A 207 7.39 -25.17 -16.22
C ALA A 207 8.62 -24.94 -17.14
N VAL A 208 9.86 -25.12 -16.55
CA VAL A 208 11.11 -25.25 -17.33
C VAL A 208 11.87 -26.43 -16.77
#